data_73389e0bde7dcd2039bb5c23b32ea367
#
_entry.id   73389e0bde7dcd2039bb5c23b32ea367
#
_cell.length_a   1.000
_cell.length_b   1.000
_cell.length_c   1.000
_cell.angle_alpha   90.00
_cell.angle_beta   90.00
_cell.angle_gamma   90.00
#
_symmetry.space_group_name_H-M   'P 1'
#
loop_
_entity.id
_entity.type
_entity.pdbx_description
1 polymer ?
#
loop_
_entity_poly.entity_id
_entity_poly.type
_entity_poly.pdbx_seq_one_letter_code
_entity_poly.pdbx_strand_id
1 'polypeptide(L)'
;MAVLVDGGRKRDGEVVIWNVMIDGYMRLGDCKVARTLFDQMRVRSVVSWNTMISGYCKNGDFKEAVEIFCEMRRVDLRPSYVTLVSVLPAVSRIRSLELGEWLHSYAESKGIEIDDVLGSALIDMYSKCGVVERAVEVFERLPRKNVITWSAMINGFAIHGLASDAIDCFCIMREVGVKPSDVAYINLLTACSHVGMVEEGRKYFSEMVNVDGLEPRIEHYGCMVDLLGRSGLLEEAEQFIHNMPVKPDDVIWKALLGACRMHENVEMGKRVANILMEVVPQDSGAYVALSNMYASQGDWSEVLEMRLRMKEMDIRNDPGCSWIDVDGVLHEFLVEDDSHPRAKDINSKLVEISEKLRLISKVYERKITVRDRKRFHHFQDGSCSCMDYW
;
A
#
# COMPACT_ATOMS: atom_id res chain seq x y z
N MET A 1 11.05 29.52 49.02
CA MET A 1 10.69 28.21 48.51
C MET A 1 9.36 28.24 47.68
N ALA A 2 8.94 29.36 47.15
CA ALA A 2 7.68 29.53 46.43
C ALA A 2 7.83 29.98 44.94
N VAL A 3 9.07 30.11 44.44
CA VAL A 3 9.34 30.65 43.08
C VAL A 3 9.56 29.57 42.00
N LEU A 4 9.78 28.30 42.43
CA LEU A 4 10.07 27.22 41.45
C LEU A 4 8.84 26.49 40.90
N VAL A 5 7.64 26.67 41.47
CA VAL A 5 6.42 25.98 41.03
C VAL A 5 5.72 26.70 39.89
N ASP A 6 5.87 28.04 39.76
CA ASP A 6 5.21 28.85 38.76
C ASP A 6 5.89 28.83 37.38
N GLY A 7 7.21 28.58 37.37
CA GLY A 7 7.97 28.47 36.11
C GLY A 7 7.70 27.18 35.32
N GLY A 8 7.31 26.08 35.99
CA GLY A 8 6.95 24.81 35.36
C GLY A 8 5.61 24.90 34.64
N ARG A 9 4.55 25.38 35.28
CA ARG A 9 3.22 25.53 34.70
C ARG A 9 3.15 26.48 33.50
N LYS A 10 3.91 27.59 33.53
CA LYS A 10 4.02 28.48 32.37
C LYS A 10 4.70 27.83 31.18
N ARG A 11 5.75 27.03 31.40
CA ARG A 11 6.46 26.31 30.32
C ARG A 11 5.61 25.18 29.72
N ASP A 12 4.86 24.45 30.53
CA ASP A 12 3.96 23.39 30.06
C ASP A 12 2.81 23.98 29.21
N GLY A 13 2.25 25.13 29.61
CA GLY A 13 1.22 25.84 28.83
C GLY A 13 1.74 26.32 27.47
N GLU A 14 2.98 26.78 27.41
CA GLU A 14 3.63 27.18 26.15
C GLU A 14 3.78 26.03 25.19
N VAL A 15 4.27 24.85 25.64
CA VAL A 15 4.42 23.64 24.82
C VAL A 15 3.07 23.17 24.27
N VAL A 16 2.00 23.22 25.05
CA VAL A 16 0.65 22.84 24.61
C VAL A 16 0.17 23.73 23.45
N ILE A 17 0.36 25.06 23.56
CA ILE A 17 -0.03 26.02 22.51
C ILE A 17 0.72 25.70 21.21
N TRP A 18 2.03 25.48 21.26
CA TRP A 18 2.83 25.10 20.10
C TRP A 18 2.30 23.80 19.46
N ASN A 19 2.03 22.77 20.27
CA ASN A 19 1.51 21.50 19.76
C ASN A 19 0.15 21.65 19.06
N VAL A 20 -0.76 22.49 19.60
CA VAL A 20 -2.07 22.78 18.98
C VAL A 20 -1.90 23.52 17.65
N MET A 21 -0.98 24.49 17.57
CA MET A 21 -0.69 25.19 16.32
C MET A 21 -0.10 24.23 15.27
N ILE A 22 0.85 23.39 15.66
CA ILE A 22 1.47 22.38 14.77
C ILE A 22 0.40 21.41 14.26
N ASP A 23 -0.47 20.85 15.13
CA ASP A 23 -1.56 19.97 14.72
C ASP A 23 -2.52 20.67 13.75
N GLY A 24 -2.83 21.95 14.00
CA GLY A 24 -3.67 22.77 13.13
C GLY A 24 -3.09 22.89 11.71
N TYR A 25 -1.82 23.25 11.57
CA TYR A 25 -1.16 23.35 10.27
C TYR A 25 -1.01 21.98 9.58
N MET A 26 -0.71 20.92 10.34
CA MET A 26 -0.69 19.55 9.80
C MET A 26 -2.05 19.12 9.24
N ARG A 27 -3.15 19.47 9.90
CA ARG A 27 -4.52 19.19 9.39
C ARG A 27 -4.86 19.97 8.13
N LEU A 28 -4.29 21.15 7.95
CA LEU A 28 -4.45 21.98 6.74
C LEU A 28 -3.55 21.54 5.60
N GLY A 29 -2.66 20.56 5.83
CA GLY A 29 -1.68 20.09 4.84
C GLY A 29 -0.45 21.00 4.73
N ASP A 30 -0.31 22.01 5.56
CA ASP A 30 0.85 22.91 5.55
C ASP A 30 1.98 22.38 6.44
N CYS A 31 2.56 21.24 6.01
CA CYS A 31 3.63 20.58 6.72
C CYS A 31 4.88 21.46 6.87
N LYS A 32 5.13 22.39 5.94
CA LYS A 32 6.29 23.28 5.99
C LYS A 32 6.21 24.28 7.12
N VAL A 33 5.05 24.91 7.31
CA VAL A 33 4.83 25.82 8.44
C VAL A 33 4.86 25.05 9.76
N ALA A 34 4.22 23.88 9.82
CA ALA A 34 4.26 23.01 11.01
C ALA A 34 5.71 22.66 11.40
N ARG A 35 6.56 22.28 10.43
CA ARG A 35 7.98 22.02 10.66
C ARG A 35 8.72 23.26 11.19
N THR A 36 8.50 24.41 10.58
CA THR A 36 9.11 25.68 11.03
C THR A 36 8.74 26.00 12.49
N LEU A 37 7.46 25.82 12.86
CA LEU A 37 7.01 26.02 14.23
C LEU A 37 7.67 25.04 15.20
N PHE A 38 7.73 23.76 14.81
CA PHE A 38 8.39 22.73 15.60
C PHE A 38 9.88 23.05 15.83
N ASP A 39 10.59 23.53 14.80
CA ASP A 39 12.01 23.89 14.90
C ASP A 39 12.24 25.11 15.80
N GLN A 40 11.29 26.03 15.90
CA GLN A 40 11.34 27.20 16.79
C GLN A 40 11.04 26.86 18.27
N MET A 41 10.49 25.67 18.54
CA MET A 41 10.22 25.26 19.91
C MET A 41 11.52 25.12 20.71
N ARG A 42 11.63 25.85 21.82
CA ARG A 42 12.76 25.75 22.76
C ARG A 42 12.78 24.46 23.56
N VAL A 43 11.60 23.95 23.87
CA VAL A 43 11.39 22.70 24.61
C VAL A 43 10.39 21.84 23.84
N ARG A 44 10.77 20.63 23.52
CA ARG A 44 9.94 19.66 22.81
C ARG A 44 9.64 18.48 23.74
N SER A 45 8.36 18.22 23.96
CA SER A 45 7.91 17.05 24.72
C SER A 45 7.71 15.85 23.79
N VAL A 46 7.56 14.64 24.33
CA VAL A 46 7.20 13.44 23.54
C VAL A 46 5.92 13.68 22.73
N VAL A 47 4.96 14.46 23.28
CA VAL A 47 3.74 14.85 22.57
C VAL A 47 4.05 15.70 21.34
N SER A 48 5.00 16.64 21.41
CA SER A 48 5.39 17.47 20.27
C SER A 48 5.92 16.62 19.10
N TRP A 49 6.78 15.64 19.41
CA TRP A 49 7.32 14.70 18.41
C TRP A 49 6.21 13.82 17.82
N ASN A 50 5.33 13.27 18.66
CA ASN A 50 4.21 12.44 18.20
C ASN A 50 3.24 13.24 17.32
N THR A 51 3.00 14.51 17.60
CA THR A 51 2.17 15.40 16.76
C THR A 51 2.77 15.58 15.38
N MET A 52 4.08 15.78 15.27
CA MET A 52 4.79 15.86 13.99
C MET A 52 4.73 14.55 13.23
N ILE A 53 5.08 13.41 13.86
CA ILE A 53 5.06 12.08 13.25
C ILE A 53 3.66 11.76 12.72
N SER A 54 2.64 11.89 13.56
CA SER A 54 1.24 11.63 13.18
C SER A 54 0.75 12.58 12.08
N GLY A 55 1.15 13.86 12.13
CA GLY A 55 0.83 14.86 11.14
C GLY A 55 1.40 14.50 9.76
N TYR A 56 2.69 14.19 9.68
CA TYR A 56 3.32 13.73 8.44
C TYR A 56 2.69 12.45 7.90
N CYS A 57 2.41 11.45 8.76
CA CYS A 57 1.71 10.22 8.33
C CYS A 57 0.35 10.50 7.70
N LYS A 58 -0.45 11.42 8.27
CA LYS A 58 -1.77 11.81 7.74
C LYS A 58 -1.69 12.53 6.40
N ASN A 59 -0.61 13.27 6.16
CA ASN A 59 -0.38 13.98 4.90
C ASN A 59 0.31 13.11 3.84
N GLY A 60 0.70 11.88 4.18
CA GLY A 60 1.38 10.98 3.25
C GLY A 60 2.89 11.17 3.17
N ASP A 61 3.46 12.07 3.96
CA ASP A 61 4.88 12.39 4.02
C ASP A 61 5.60 11.39 4.95
N PHE A 62 5.62 10.12 4.53
CA PHE A 62 6.09 9.01 5.38
C PHE A 62 7.59 9.04 5.65
N LYS A 63 8.39 9.57 4.73
CA LYS A 63 9.83 9.73 4.93
C LYS A 63 10.12 10.73 6.05
N GLU A 64 9.50 11.88 5.97
CA GLU A 64 9.60 12.95 6.96
C GLU A 64 9.13 12.48 8.35
N ALA A 65 8.07 11.65 8.40
CA ALA A 65 7.61 11.05 9.65
C ALA A 65 8.69 10.16 10.29
N VAL A 66 9.40 9.35 9.50
CA VAL A 66 10.50 8.50 9.97
C VAL A 66 11.72 9.35 10.34
N GLU A 67 12.04 10.39 9.58
CA GLU A 67 13.14 11.31 9.91
C GLU A 67 12.92 11.98 11.27
N ILE A 68 11.71 12.51 11.54
CA ILE A 68 11.32 13.08 12.83
C ILE A 68 11.47 12.05 13.96
N PHE A 69 11.08 10.80 13.73
CA PHE A 69 11.28 9.74 14.70
C PHE A 69 12.76 9.47 14.96
N CYS A 70 13.60 9.45 13.92
CA CYS A 70 15.05 9.30 14.07
C CYS A 70 15.68 10.49 14.81
N GLU A 71 15.23 11.73 14.54
CA GLU A 71 15.66 12.91 15.30
C GLU A 71 15.28 12.79 16.78
N MET A 72 14.05 12.35 17.09
CA MET A 72 13.60 12.10 18.48
C MET A 72 14.54 11.14 19.21
N ARG A 73 14.97 10.06 18.54
CA ARG A 73 15.92 9.09 19.13
C ARG A 73 17.30 9.71 19.39
N ARG A 74 17.78 10.59 18.49
CA ARG A 74 19.10 11.26 18.65
C ARG A 74 19.17 12.17 19.87
N VAL A 75 18.04 12.74 20.29
CA VAL A 75 17.96 13.57 21.50
C VAL A 75 17.63 12.76 22.77
N ASP A 76 17.81 11.43 22.71
CA ASP A 76 17.63 10.46 23.82
C ASP A 76 16.23 10.51 24.47
N LEU A 77 15.22 10.92 23.71
CA LEU A 77 13.83 10.84 24.13
C LEU A 77 13.31 9.42 23.91
N ARG A 78 12.75 8.84 24.97
CA ARG A 78 12.22 7.47 24.91
C ARG A 78 10.88 7.44 24.15
N PRO A 79 10.76 6.65 23.08
CA PRO A 79 9.48 6.42 22.43
C PRO A 79 8.45 5.85 23.40
N SER A 80 7.23 6.39 23.34
CA SER A 80 6.09 5.89 24.10
C SER A 80 5.24 4.94 23.23
N TYR A 81 4.25 4.27 23.83
CA TYR A 81 3.23 3.53 23.09
C TYR A 81 2.64 4.36 21.91
N VAL A 82 2.26 5.62 22.19
CA VAL A 82 1.71 6.52 21.16
C VAL A 82 2.72 6.78 20.04
N THR A 83 4.03 6.90 20.40
CA THR A 83 5.09 7.07 19.39
C THR A 83 5.16 5.87 18.45
N LEU A 84 5.11 4.64 18.99
CA LEU A 84 5.17 3.41 18.19
C LEU A 84 3.97 3.33 17.24
N VAL A 85 2.75 3.51 17.76
CA VAL A 85 1.53 3.48 16.96
C VAL A 85 1.54 4.57 15.87
N SER A 86 2.11 5.75 16.16
CA SER A 86 2.16 6.85 15.20
C SER A 86 3.17 6.65 14.08
N VAL A 87 4.31 6.01 14.34
CA VAL A 87 5.39 5.84 13.34
C VAL A 87 5.26 4.56 12.52
N LEU A 88 4.68 3.49 13.07
CA LEU A 88 4.53 2.21 12.35
C LEU A 88 3.85 2.33 10.99
N PRO A 89 2.79 3.16 10.78
CA PRO A 89 2.22 3.35 9.46
C PRO A 89 3.22 3.91 8.43
N ALA A 90 4.11 4.81 8.84
CA ALA A 90 5.15 5.34 7.97
C ALA A 90 6.20 4.27 7.66
N VAL A 91 6.66 3.52 8.66
CA VAL A 91 7.60 2.40 8.49
C VAL A 91 7.03 1.34 7.54
N SER A 92 5.76 1.01 7.69
CA SER A 92 5.01 0.11 6.82
C SER A 92 4.99 0.61 5.37
N ARG A 93 4.79 1.90 5.14
CA ARG A 93 4.72 2.51 3.80
C ARG A 93 6.07 2.60 3.11
N ILE A 94 7.13 2.99 3.85
CA ILE A 94 8.50 3.00 3.31
C ILE A 94 9.15 1.62 3.30
N ARG A 95 8.52 0.62 3.97
CA ARG A 95 8.94 -0.78 4.04
C ARG A 95 10.32 -1.00 4.65
N SER A 96 10.62 -0.26 5.68
CA SER A 96 11.84 -0.43 6.44
C SER A 96 11.69 -1.56 7.46
N LEU A 97 11.99 -2.80 7.04
CA LEU A 97 11.88 -3.98 7.90
C LEU A 97 12.75 -3.83 9.14
N GLU A 98 14.00 -3.39 9.00
CA GLU A 98 14.95 -3.22 10.10
C GLU A 98 14.40 -2.28 11.17
N LEU A 99 13.83 -1.14 10.76
CA LEU A 99 13.23 -0.19 11.70
C LEU A 99 11.96 -0.78 12.34
N GLY A 100 11.16 -1.53 11.58
CA GLY A 100 9.98 -2.23 12.09
C GLY A 100 10.32 -3.28 13.16
N GLU A 101 11.34 -4.10 12.93
CA GLU A 101 11.85 -5.08 13.89
C GLU A 101 12.42 -4.41 15.13
N TRP A 102 13.12 -3.29 14.95
CA TRP A 102 13.61 -2.50 16.08
C TRP A 102 12.46 -1.98 16.95
N LEU A 103 11.38 -1.44 16.33
CA LEU A 103 10.19 -0.95 17.05
C LEU A 103 9.50 -2.07 17.83
N HIS A 104 9.35 -3.24 17.21
CA HIS A 104 8.76 -4.41 17.87
C HIS A 104 9.60 -4.85 19.08
N SER A 105 10.90 -5.08 18.88
CA SER A 105 11.83 -5.46 19.95
C SER A 105 11.93 -4.41 21.05
N TYR A 106 11.84 -3.12 20.69
CA TYR A 106 11.78 -2.03 21.67
C TYR A 106 10.53 -2.12 22.53
N ALA A 107 9.34 -2.37 21.93
CA ALA A 107 8.11 -2.55 22.68
C ALA A 107 8.24 -3.68 23.71
N GLU A 108 8.73 -4.86 23.28
CA GLU A 108 8.93 -6.02 24.14
C GLU A 108 9.94 -5.70 25.27
N SER A 109 11.09 -5.10 24.93
CA SER A 109 12.17 -4.80 25.91
C SER A 109 11.79 -3.76 26.95
N LYS A 110 10.83 -2.87 26.62
CA LYS A 110 10.31 -1.85 27.54
C LYS A 110 9.04 -2.26 28.26
N GLY A 111 8.53 -3.46 28.00
CA GLY A 111 7.28 -3.94 28.58
C GLY A 111 6.07 -3.12 28.12
N ILE A 112 6.13 -2.54 26.91
CA ILE A 112 4.97 -1.88 26.31
C ILE A 112 4.03 -2.98 25.85
N GLU A 113 2.80 -2.96 26.35
CA GLU A 113 1.79 -3.94 26.01
C GLU A 113 1.47 -3.88 24.52
N ILE A 114 1.56 -5.03 23.85
CA ILE A 114 1.13 -5.19 22.45
C ILE A 114 -0.34 -5.58 22.48
N ASP A 115 -1.18 -4.56 22.51
CA ASP A 115 -2.64 -4.68 22.42
C ASP A 115 -3.11 -4.84 20.97
N ASP A 116 -4.42 -4.81 20.74
CA ASP A 116 -5.03 -4.94 19.43
C ASP A 116 -4.65 -3.81 18.47
N VAL A 117 -4.39 -2.59 18.95
CA VAL A 117 -4.00 -1.44 18.12
C VAL A 117 -2.54 -1.55 17.67
N LEU A 118 -1.61 -1.73 18.61
CA LEU A 118 -0.19 -1.87 18.29
C LEU A 118 0.05 -3.16 17.51
N GLY A 119 -0.64 -4.25 17.87
CA GLY A 119 -0.57 -5.52 17.16
C GLY A 119 -1.04 -5.41 15.72
N SER A 120 -2.16 -4.74 15.46
CA SER A 120 -2.63 -4.50 14.08
C SER A 120 -1.64 -3.69 13.25
N ALA A 121 -0.99 -2.68 13.85
CA ALA A 121 0.02 -1.87 13.18
C ALA A 121 1.30 -2.70 12.88
N LEU A 122 1.71 -3.60 13.78
CA LEU A 122 2.83 -4.51 13.56
C LEU A 122 2.51 -5.56 12.48
N ILE A 123 1.31 -6.12 12.47
CA ILE A 123 0.83 -7.05 11.43
C ILE A 123 0.89 -6.37 10.06
N ASP A 124 0.35 -5.15 9.93
CA ASP A 124 0.38 -4.38 8.68
C ASP A 124 1.83 -4.09 8.26
N MET A 125 2.70 -3.71 9.19
CA MET A 125 4.11 -3.44 8.93
C MET A 125 4.84 -4.68 8.42
N TYR A 126 4.76 -5.82 9.12
CA TYR A 126 5.43 -7.04 8.68
C TYR A 126 4.90 -7.55 7.34
N SER A 127 3.59 -7.52 7.14
CA SER A 127 2.96 -7.91 5.88
C SER A 127 3.48 -7.06 4.72
N LYS A 128 3.53 -5.72 4.87
CA LYS A 128 4.02 -4.82 3.81
C LYS A 128 5.53 -4.84 3.63
N CYS A 129 6.28 -5.28 4.64
CA CYS A 129 7.72 -5.52 4.54
C CYS A 129 8.08 -6.89 3.92
N GLY A 130 7.08 -7.72 3.59
CA GLY A 130 7.30 -8.99 2.89
C GLY A 130 7.55 -10.20 3.80
N VAL A 131 7.28 -10.09 5.10
CA VAL A 131 7.57 -11.12 6.10
C VAL A 131 6.26 -11.53 6.79
N VAL A 132 5.38 -12.19 6.02
CA VAL A 132 4.05 -12.58 6.49
C VAL A 132 4.09 -13.54 7.68
N GLU A 133 5.10 -14.37 7.77
CA GLU A 133 5.30 -15.32 8.88
C GLU A 133 5.42 -14.58 10.22
N ARG A 134 6.11 -13.43 10.24
CA ARG A 134 6.22 -12.60 11.44
C ARG A 134 4.89 -11.90 11.78
N ALA A 135 4.10 -11.53 10.75
CA ALA A 135 2.76 -11.00 10.97
C ALA A 135 1.85 -12.06 11.63
N VAL A 136 1.92 -13.32 11.19
CA VAL A 136 1.20 -14.45 11.80
C VAL A 136 1.63 -14.65 13.25
N GLU A 137 2.92 -14.66 13.56
CA GLU A 137 3.43 -14.80 14.95
C GLU A 137 2.86 -13.71 15.87
N VAL A 138 2.83 -12.45 15.40
CA VAL A 138 2.23 -11.34 16.17
C VAL A 138 0.73 -11.58 16.35
N PHE A 139 0.04 -11.94 15.27
CA PHE A 139 -1.40 -12.19 15.30
C PHE A 139 -1.77 -13.30 16.28
N GLU A 140 -1.06 -14.42 16.29
CA GLU A 140 -1.33 -15.56 17.18
C GLU A 140 -1.14 -15.20 18.67
N ARG A 141 -0.11 -14.41 18.97
CA ARG A 141 0.23 -13.99 20.35
C ARG A 141 -0.76 -12.97 20.94
N LEU A 142 -1.54 -12.29 20.11
CA LEU A 142 -2.49 -11.29 20.60
C LEU A 142 -3.59 -11.96 21.45
N PRO A 143 -3.80 -11.52 22.71
CA PRO A 143 -4.79 -12.11 23.59
C PRO A 143 -6.24 -11.83 23.16
N ARG A 144 -6.44 -10.72 22.49
CA ARG A 144 -7.72 -10.32 21.91
C ARG A 144 -7.51 -9.85 20.47
N LYS A 145 -8.44 -10.19 19.61
CA LYS A 145 -8.40 -9.82 18.19
C LYS A 145 -9.73 -9.15 17.85
N ASN A 146 -9.67 -7.85 17.61
CA ASN A 146 -10.83 -7.10 17.14
C ASN A 146 -10.94 -7.17 15.60
N VAL A 147 -11.99 -6.59 15.04
CA VAL A 147 -12.24 -6.58 13.59
C VAL A 147 -11.08 -5.98 12.78
N ILE A 148 -10.35 -5.00 13.34
CA ILE A 148 -9.22 -4.36 12.67
C ILE A 148 -8.04 -5.33 12.59
N THR A 149 -7.75 -6.05 13.68
CA THR A 149 -6.69 -7.06 13.74
C THR A 149 -6.92 -8.19 12.73
N TRP A 150 -8.15 -8.72 12.68
CA TRP A 150 -8.54 -9.73 11.69
C TRP A 150 -8.39 -9.20 10.27
N SER A 151 -8.90 -7.98 9.99
CA SER A 151 -8.80 -7.36 8.66
C SER A 151 -7.35 -7.11 8.24
N ALA A 152 -6.47 -6.73 9.18
CA ALA A 152 -5.04 -6.55 8.91
C ALA A 152 -4.37 -7.88 8.52
N MET A 153 -4.71 -9.00 9.18
CA MET A 153 -4.16 -10.32 8.86
C MET A 153 -4.68 -10.83 7.52
N ILE A 154 -5.99 -10.70 7.24
CA ILE A 154 -6.59 -11.06 5.95
C ILE A 154 -5.91 -10.26 4.82
N ASN A 155 -5.70 -8.94 5.00
CA ASN A 155 -4.95 -8.12 4.05
C ASN A 155 -3.50 -8.61 3.89
N GLY A 156 -2.85 -8.99 4.99
CA GLY A 156 -1.51 -9.56 4.97
C GLY A 156 -1.43 -10.78 4.04
N PHE A 157 -2.32 -11.73 4.19
CA PHE A 157 -2.42 -12.90 3.31
C PHE A 157 -2.75 -12.49 1.86
N ALA A 158 -3.68 -11.55 1.66
CA ALA A 158 -4.08 -11.08 0.33
C ALA A 158 -2.90 -10.52 -0.48
N ILE A 159 -2.09 -9.63 0.10
CA ILE A 159 -0.94 -9.02 -0.60
C ILE A 159 0.20 -10.01 -0.86
N HIS A 160 0.20 -11.16 -0.17
CA HIS A 160 1.15 -12.24 -0.38
C HIS A 160 0.63 -13.34 -1.34
N GLY A 161 -0.57 -13.17 -1.91
CA GLY A 161 -1.19 -14.17 -2.80
C GLY A 161 -1.58 -15.46 -2.09
N LEU A 162 -1.75 -15.42 -0.75
CA LEU A 162 -2.13 -16.56 0.10
C LEU A 162 -3.66 -16.54 0.31
N ALA A 163 -4.41 -16.73 -0.77
CA ALA A 163 -5.86 -16.59 -0.75
C ALA A 163 -6.56 -17.63 0.13
N SER A 164 -6.07 -18.86 0.18
CA SER A 164 -6.62 -19.91 1.06
C SER A 164 -6.48 -19.51 2.53
N ASP A 165 -5.30 -19.03 2.94
CA ASP A 165 -5.07 -18.57 4.32
C ASP A 165 -5.92 -17.34 4.65
N ALA A 166 -6.16 -16.44 3.68
CA ALA A 166 -7.06 -15.30 3.85
C ALA A 166 -8.51 -15.74 4.08
N ILE A 167 -8.98 -16.75 3.32
CA ILE A 167 -10.32 -17.35 3.46
C ILE A 167 -10.45 -18.05 4.82
N ASP A 168 -9.48 -18.88 5.18
CA ASP A 168 -9.49 -19.60 6.46
C ASP A 168 -9.49 -18.62 7.63
N CYS A 169 -8.65 -17.57 7.57
CA CYS A 169 -8.63 -16.51 8.56
C CYS A 169 -9.99 -15.81 8.68
N PHE A 170 -10.66 -15.52 7.57
CA PHE A 170 -11.99 -14.92 7.55
C PHE A 170 -13.06 -15.87 8.13
N CYS A 171 -12.99 -17.16 7.82
CA CYS A 171 -13.91 -18.16 8.39
C CYS A 171 -13.76 -18.25 9.91
N ILE A 172 -12.51 -18.35 10.41
CA ILE A 172 -12.23 -18.39 11.85
C ILE A 172 -12.72 -17.10 12.54
N MET A 173 -12.52 -15.92 11.91
CA MET A 173 -13.05 -14.66 12.42
C MET A 173 -14.57 -14.75 12.71
N ARG A 174 -15.34 -15.33 11.79
CA ARG A 174 -16.80 -15.52 11.94
C ARG A 174 -17.12 -16.56 13.02
N GLU A 175 -16.40 -17.68 13.07
CA GLU A 175 -16.59 -18.75 14.06
C GLU A 175 -16.37 -18.27 15.49
N VAL A 176 -15.40 -17.38 15.73
CA VAL A 176 -15.18 -16.77 17.06
C VAL A 176 -16.16 -15.62 17.36
N GLY A 177 -17.14 -15.38 16.49
CA GLY A 177 -18.21 -14.41 16.69
C GLY A 177 -17.84 -12.95 16.40
N VAL A 178 -16.71 -12.70 15.72
CA VAL A 178 -16.35 -11.34 15.27
C VAL A 178 -17.04 -11.06 13.94
N LYS A 179 -17.92 -10.05 13.91
CA LYS A 179 -18.61 -9.65 12.69
C LYS A 179 -17.66 -9.04 11.69
N PRO A 180 -17.65 -9.52 10.42
CA PRO A 180 -16.84 -8.91 9.37
C PRO A 180 -17.25 -7.46 9.10
N SER A 181 -16.26 -6.62 8.80
CA SER A 181 -16.47 -5.26 8.30
C SER A 181 -16.44 -5.25 6.79
N ASP A 182 -16.87 -4.13 6.20
CA ASP A 182 -16.67 -3.81 4.79
C ASP A 182 -15.18 -3.95 4.36
N VAL A 183 -14.23 -3.48 5.19
CA VAL A 183 -12.80 -3.63 4.94
C VAL A 183 -12.35 -5.08 4.91
N ALA A 184 -12.89 -5.94 5.80
CA ALA A 184 -12.58 -7.36 5.79
C ALA A 184 -13.00 -8.03 4.47
N TYR A 185 -14.17 -7.65 3.94
CA TYR A 185 -14.64 -8.13 2.64
C TYR A 185 -13.81 -7.59 1.48
N ILE A 186 -13.41 -6.31 1.48
CA ILE A 186 -12.50 -5.76 0.48
C ILE A 186 -11.20 -6.58 0.44
N ASN A 187 -10.60 -6.86 1.60
CA ASN A 187 -9.36 -7.61 1.68
C ASN A 187 -9.53 -9.06 1.19
N LEU A 188 -10.65 -9.69 1.53
CA LEU A 188 -10.97 -11.05 1.09
C LEU A 188 -11.19 -11.13 -0.42
N LEU A 189 -11.97 -10.19 -0.99
CA LEU A 189 -12.20 -10.10 -2.43
C LEU A 189 -10.90 -9.79 -3.19
N THR A 190 -10.03 -8.96 -2.61
CA THR A 190 -8.70 -8.70 -3.13
C THR A 190 -7.84 -9.98 -3.16
N ALA A 191 -7.90 -10.80 -2.10
CA ALA A 191 -7.21 -12.09 -2.08
C ALA A 191 -7.72 -13.01 -3.20
N CYS A 192 -9.03 -13.11 -3.38
CA CYS A 192 -9.64 -13.87 -4.47
C CYS A 192 -9.21 -13.35 -5.85
N SER A 193 -9.17 -12.02 -6.04
CA SER A 193 -8.73 -11.40 -7.29
C SER A 193 -7.26 -11.73 -7.61
N HIS A 194 -6.39 -11.73 -6.62
CA HIS A 194 -4.96 -11.99 -6.85
C HIS A 194 -4.64 -13.43 -7.29
N VAL A 195 -5.55 -14.37 -7.04
CA VAL A 195 -5.35 -15.80 -7.35
C VAL A 195 -6.36 -16.30 -8.40
N GLY A 196 -7.36 -15.47 -8.76
CA GLY A 196 -8.38 -15.82 -9.75
C GLY A 196 -9.49 -16.75 -9.22
N MET A 197 -9.76 -16.71 -7.92
CA MET A 197 -10.82 -17.51 -7.28
C MET A 197 -12.20 -16.84 -7.50
N VAL A 198 -12.74 -16.99 -8.73
CA VAL A 198 -13.95 -16.30 -9.18
C VAL A 198 -15.18 -16.74 -8.37
N GLU A 199 -15.36 -18.04 -8.18
CA GLU A 199 -16.56 -18.56 -7.48
C GLU A 199 -16.57 -18.16 -6.02
N GLU A 200 -15.41 -18.19 -5.34
CA GLU A 200 -15.27 -17.71 -3.98
C GLU A 200 -15.55 -16.20 -3.89
N GLY A 201 -15.04 -15.41 -4.85
CA GLY A 201 -15.30 -13.99 -4.91
C GLY A 201 -16.79 -13.68 -5.04
N ARG A 202 -17.51 -14.37 -5.94
CA ARG A 202 -18.97 -14.25 -6.11
C ARG A 202 -19.72 -14.65 -4.83
N LYS A 203 -19.31 -15.76 -4.22
CA LYS A 203 -19.89 -16.25 -2.96
C LYS A 203 -19.75 -15.19 -1.87
N TYR A 204 -18.56 -14.68 -1.61
CA TYR A 204 -18.31 -13.71 -0.53
C TYR A 204 -18.94 -12.34 -0.81
N PHE A 205 -18.97 -11.89 -2.07
CA PHE A 205 -19.70 -10.69 -2.43
C PHE A 205 -21.22 -10.84 -2.16
N SER A 206 -21.79 -12.01 -2.48
CA SER A 206 -23.20 -12.31 -2.17
C SER A 206 -23.45 -12.45 -0.66
N GLU A 207 -22.55 -13.10 0.09
CA GLU A 207 -22.67 -13.24 1.55
C GLU A 207 -22.62 -11.90 2.26
N MET A 208 -21.75 -10.99 1.82
CA MET A 208 -21.65 -9.62 2.35
C MET A 208 -23.01 -8.92 2.35
N VAL A 209 -23.75 -9.05 1.24
CA VAL A 209 -25.06 -8.39 1.07
C VAL A 209 -26.16 -9.15 1.78
N ASN A 210 -26.27 -10.46 1.54
CA ASN A 210 -27.44 -11.25 1.91
C ASN A 210 -27.36 -11.84 3.32
N VAL A 211 -26.17 -12.04 3.85
CA VAL A 211 -25.94 -12.64 5.19
C VAL A 211 -25.59 -11.57 6.21
N ASP A 212 -24.59 -10.72 5.91
CA ASP A 212 -24.10 -9.72 6.84
C ASP A 212 -24.80 -8.34 6.67
N GLY A 213 -25.63 -8.18 5.63
CA GLY A 213 -26.45 -6.98 5.42
C GLY A 213 -25.61 -5.71 5.14
N LEU A 214 -24.41 -5.87 4.59
CA LEU A 214 -23.53 -4.76 4.27
C LEU A 214 -23.83 -4.25 2.84
N GLU A 215 -23.99 -2.94 2.70
CA GLU A 215 -24.11 -2.32 1.37
C GLU A 215 -22.76 -2.30 0.66
N PRO A 216 -22.68 -2.84 -0.58
CA PRO A 216 -21.44 -2.78 -1.36
C PRO A 216 -21.05 -1.34 -1.68
N ARG A 217 -19.81 -0.97 -1.35
CA ARG A 217 -19.20 0.29 -1.75
C ARG A 217 -18.42 0.12 -3.05
N ILE A 218 -18.00 1.24 -3.64
CA ILE A 218 -17.27 1.27 -4.92
C ILE A 218 -16.03 0.37 -4.91
N GLU A 219 -15.35 0.25 -3.77
CA GLU A 219 -14.17 -0.58 -3.61
C GLU A 219 -14.48 -2.08 -3.77
N HIS A 220 -15.64 -2.54 -3.27
CA HIS A 220 -16.08 -3.94 -3.43
C HIS A 220 -16.36 -4.26 -4.90
N TYR A 221 -17.04 -3.34 -5.59
CA TYR A 221 -17.26 -3.47 -7.04
C TYR A 221 -15.92 -3.48 -7.80
N GLY A 222 -14.99 -2.62 -7.41
CA GLY A 222 -13.64 -2.59 -7.99
C GLY A 222 -12.91 -3.92 -7.84
N CYS A 223 -12.97 -4.57 -6.66
CA CYS A 223 -12.37 -5.88 -6.44
C CYS A 223 -13.01 -6.95 -7.34
N MET A 224 -14.34 -6.94 -7.50
CA MET A 224 -15.05 -7.89 -8.36
C MET A 224 -14.72 -7.69 -9.84
N VAL A 225 -14.65 -6.43 -10.30
CA VAL A 225 -14.23 -6.12 -11.68
C VAL A 225 -12.78 -6.55 -11.94
N ASP A 226 -11.87 -6.31 -10.98
CA ASP A 226 -10.47 -6.77 -11.09
C ASP A 226 -10.40 -8.30 -11.12
N LEU A 227 -11.21 -8.99 -10.29
CA LEU A 227 -11.30 -10.46 -10.27
C LEU A 227 -11.78 -11.03 -11.61
N LEU A 228 -12.94 -10.56 -12.08
CA LEU A 228 -13.53 -11.01 -13.36
C LEU A 228 -12.60 -10.69 -14.53
N GLY A 229 -12.07 -9.46 -14.57
CA GLY A 229 -11.16 -9.00 -15.60
C GLY A 229 -9.88 -9.83 -15.68
N ARG A 230 -9.20 -10.07 -14.57
CA ARG A 230 -7.99 -10.92 -14.53
C ARG A 230 -8.26 -12.36 -14.95
N SER A 231 -9.46 -12.87 -14.63
CA SER A 231 -9.87 -14.22 -15.01
C SER A 231 -10.31 -14.33 -16.48
N GLY A 232 -10.24 -13.25 -17.27
CA GLY A 232 -10.61 -13.24 -18.68
C GLY A 232 -12.11 -13.14 -18.94
N LEU A 233 -12.93 -12.97 -17.90
CA LEU A 233 -14.40 -12.83 -18.00
C LEU A 233 -14.77 -11.35 -18.30
N LEU A 234 -14.22 -10.82 -19.41
CA LEU A 234 -14.26 -9.39 -19.71
C LEU A 234 -15.68 -8.87 -19.96
N GLU A 235 -16.50 -9.64 -20.71
CA GLU A 235 -17.88 -9.29 -21.00
C GLU A 235 -18.75 -9.26 -19.73
N GLU A 236 -18.48 -10.20 -18.82
CA GLU A 236 -19.16 -10.22 -17.52
C GLU A 236 -18.71 -9.05 -16.64
N ALA A 237 -17.42 -8.71 -16.65
CA ALA A 237 -16.90 -7.54 -15.94
C ALA A 237 -17.53 -6.23 -16.45
N GLU A 238 -17.66 -6.06 -17.78
CA GLU A 238 -18.33 -4.91 -18.38
C GLU A 238 -19.82 -4.85 -17.99
N GLN A 239 -20.54 -6.00 -18.04
CA GLN A 239 -21.93 -6.09 -17.59
C GLN A 239 -22.08 -5.80 -16.10
N PHE A 240 -21.15 -6.30 -15.28
CA PHE A 240 -21.14 -6.04 -13.84
C PHE A 240 -21.01 -4.55 -13.55
N ILE A 241 -20.14 -3.82 -14.27
CA ILE A 241 -20.00 -2.37 -14.16
C ILE A 241 -21.31 -1.66 -14.52
N HIS A 242 -21.96 -2.05 -15.63
CA HIS A 242 -23.21 -1.41 -16.05
C HIS A 242 -24.39 -1.63 -15.10
N ASN A 243 -24.37 -2.74 -14.34
CA ASN A 243 -25.40 -3.09 -13.37
C ASN A 243 -25.13 -2.53 -11.96
N MET A 244 -24.03 -1.82 -11.75
CA MET A 244 -23.72 -1.21 -10.46
C MET A 244 -24.77 -0.13 -10.11
N PRO A 245 -25.26 -0.09 -8.85
CA PRO A 245 -26.19 0.95 -8.38
C PRO A 245 -25.50 2.30 -8.17
N VAL A 246 -24.17 2.31 -8.14
CA VAL A 246 -23.32 3.50 -7.98
C VAL A 246 -22.59 3.80 -9.28
N LYS A 247 -22.34 5.09 -9.55
CA LYS A 247 -21.60 5.48 -10.76
C LYS A 247 -20.17 4.97 -10.69
N PRO A 248 -19.70 4.22 -11.72
CA PRO A 248 -18.29 3.77 -11.77
C PRO A 248 -17.32 4.96 -11.77
N ASP A 249 -16.25 4.84 -11.01
CA ASP A 249 -15.14 5.78 -11.00
C ASP A 249 -14.07 5.40 -12.05
N ASP A 250 -13.02 6.20 -12.14
CA ASP A 250 -11.90 5.94 -13.04
C ASP A 250 -11.10 4.69 -12.64
N VAL A 251 -11.08 4.31 -11.35
CA VAL A 251 -10.36 3.13 -10.86
C VAL A 251 -10.98 1.84 -11.42
N ILE A 252 -12.31 1.76 -11.45
CA ILE A 252 -13.04 0.61 -12.01
C ILE A 252 -12.77 0.47 -13.51
N TRP A 253 -12.86 1.57 -14.27
CA TRP A 253 -12.57 1.54 -15.69
C TRP A 253 -11.11 1.23 -15.99
N LYS A 254 -10.18 1.71 -15.17
CA LYS A 254 -8.75 1.35 -15.26
C LYS A 254 -8.50 -0.13 -15.01
N ALA A 255 -9.23 -0.73 -14.06
CA ALA A 255 -9.14 -2.18 -13.81
C ALA A 255 -9.58 -2.97 -15.05
N LEU A 256 -10.72 -2.62 -15.65
CA LEU A 256 -11.20 -3.27 -16.87
C LEU A 256 -10.27 -3.02 -18.07
N LEU A 257 -9.74 -1.81 -18.25
CA LEU A 257 -8.75 -1.52 -19.31
C LEU A 257 -7.47 -2.33 -19.13
N GLY A 258 -7.00 -2.47 -17.88
CA GLY A 258 -5.85 -3.32 -17.54
C GLY A 258 -6.09 -4.78 -17.91
N ALA A 259 -7.29 -5.29 -17.65
CA ALA A 259 -7.71 -6.64 -18.03
C ALA A 259 -7.80 -6.82 -19.55
N CYS A 260 -8.38 -5.85 -20.28
CA CYS A 260 -8.42 -5.88 -21.75
C CYS A 260 -7.02 -5.97 -22.36
N ARG A 261 -6.04 -5.23 -21.78
CA ARG A 261 -4.64 -5.31 -22.19
C ARG A 261 -4.05 -6.68 -21.91
N MET A 262 -4.33 -7.27 -20.75
CA MET A 262 -3.81 -8.57 -20.32
C MET A 262 -4.29 -9.70 -21.23
N HIS A 263 -5.54 -9.64 -21.66
CA HIS A 263 -6.19 -10.64 -22.51
C HIS A 263 -6.25 -10.23 -23.99
N GLU A 264 -5.51 -9.19 -24.40
CA GLU A 264 -5.39 -8.72 -25.78
C GLU A 264 -6.74 -8.38 -26.46
N ASN A 265 -7.77 -8.05 -25.67
CA ASN A 265 -9.07 -7.64 -26.18
C ASN A 265 -9.08 -6.15 -26.54
N VAL A 266 -8.58 -5.85 -27.76
CA VAL A 266 -8.42 -4.47 -28.24
C VAL A 266 -9.75 -3.78 -28.46
N GLU A 267 -10.78 -4.49 -28.93
CA GLU A 267 -12.10 -3.88 -29.21
C GLU A 267 -12.76 -3.36 -27.94
N MET A 268 -12.77 -4.15 -26.87
CA MET A 268 -13.26 -3.69 -25.57
C MET A 268 -12.34 -2.61 -25.00
N GLY A 269 -11.02 -2.78 -25.14
CA GLY A 269 -10.02 -1.82 -24.67
C GLY A 269 -10.22 -0.42 -25.28
N LYS A 270 -10.54 -0.34 -26.57
CA LYS A 270 -10.89 0.93 -27.25
C LYS A 270 -12.11 1.60 -26.61
N ARG A 271 -13.19 0.84 -26.39
CA ARG A 271 -14.42 1.38 -25.77
C ARG A 271 -14.14 1.91 -24.37
N VAL A 272 -13.46 1.11 -23.55
CA VAL A 272 -13.14 1.45 -22.16
C VAL A 272 -12.17 2.64 -22.06
N ALA A 273 -11.15 2.68 -22.91
CA ALA A 273 -10.21 3.81 -22.96
C ALA A 273 -10.91 5.12 -23.35
N ASN A 274 -11.85 5.09 -24.31
CA ASN A 274 -12.64 6.27 -24.67
C ASN A 274 -13.47 6.77 -23.48
N ILE A 275 -14.14 5.87 -22.73
CA ILE A 275 -14.88 6.24 -21.53
C ILE A 275 -13.94 6.89 -20.50
N LEU A 276 -12.75 6.33 -20.29
CA LEU A 276 -11.77 6.90 -19.36
C LEU A 276 -11.29 8.29 -19.80
N MET A 277 -11.03 8.49 -21.09
CA MET A 277 -10.63 9.80 -21.63
C MET A 277 -11.74 10.85 -21.50
N GLU A 278 -13.01 10.44 -21.50
CA GLU A 278 -14.13 11.34 -21.22
C GLU A 278 -14.25 11.67 -19.73
N VAL A 279 -14.05 10.67 -18.84
CA VAL A 279 -14.17 10.84 -17.38
C VAL A 279 -12.98 11.58 -16.80
N VAL A 280 -11.76 11.24 -17.24
CA VAL A 280 -10.50 11.84 -16.80
C VAL A 280 -9.60 12.14 -18.02
N PRO A 281 -9.83 13.26 -18.71
CA PRO A 281 -9.11 13.60 -19.94
C PRO A 281 -7.58 13.69 -19.80
N GLN A 282 -7.08 13.93 -18.59
CA GLN A 282 -5.65 14.06 -18.29
C GLN A 282 -4.99 12.74 -17.82
N ASP A 283 -5.71 11.60 -17.88
CA ASP A 283 -5.16 10.30 -17.48
C ASP A 283 -4.19 9.75 -18.52
N SER A 284 -2.90 9.97 -18.34
CA SER A 284 -1.86 9.43 -19.23
C SER A 284 -1.92 7.91 -19.38
N GLY A 285 -2.37 7.19 -18.33
CA GLY A 285 -2.45 5.73 -18.33
C GLY A 285 -3.40 5.16 -19.37
N ALA A 286 -4.54 5.82 -19.62
CA ALA A 286 -5.50 5.41 -20.65
C ALA A 286 -4.91 5.51 -22.05
N TYR A 287 -4.27 6.65 -22.38
CA TYR A 287 -3.61 6.87 -23.66
C TYR A 287 -2.48 5.89 -23.92
N VAL A 288 -1.61 5.68 -22.89
CA VAL A 288 -0.48 4.74 -23.00
C VAL A 288 -0.97 3.30 -23.16
N ALA A 289 -1.98 2.89 -22.40
CA ALA A 289 -2.54 1.55 -22.51
C ALA A 289 -3.10 1.30 -23.90
N LEU A 290 -3.90 2.23 -24.43
CA LEU A 290 -4.48 2.13 -25.76
C LEU A 290 -3.40 2.15 -26.85
N SER A 291 -2.42 3.05 -26.76
CA SER A 291 -1.26 3.10 -27.67
C SER A 291 -0.51 1.76 -27.72
N ASN A 292 -0.30 1.13 -26.54
CA ASN A 292 0.37 -0.16 -26.48
C ASN A 292 -0.47 -1.30 -27.09
N MET A 293 -1.79 -1.26 -26.92
CA MET A 293 -2.70 -2.23 -27.55
C MET A 293 -2.70 -2.11 -29.06
N TYR A 294 -2.70 -0.89 -29.62
CA TYR A 294 -2.54 -0.67 -31.07
C TYR A 294 -1.17 -1.15 -31.58
N ALA A 295 -0.11 -0.88 -30.80
CA ALA A 295 1.24 -1.32 -31.16
C ALA A 295 1.35 -2.85 -31.22
N SER A 296 0.68 -3.57 -30.32
CA SER A 296 0.66 -5.06 -30.34
C SER A 296 -0.04 -5.63 -31.57
N GLN A 297 -0.96 -4.88 -32.17
CA GLN A 297 -1.63 -5.24 -33.44
C GLN A 297 -0.87 -4.76 -34.68
N GLY A 298 0.21 -3.99 -34.52
CA GLY A 298 0.95 -3.37 -35.63
C GLY A 298 0.28 -2.15 -36.23
N ASP A 299 -0.72 -1.59 -35.57
CA ASP A 299 -1.45 -0.39 -36.03
C ASP A 299 -0.72 0.89 -35.59
N TRP A 300 0.38 1.16 -36.31
CA TRP A 300 1.25 2.28 -36.00
C TRP A 300 0.62 3.66 -36.29
N SER A 301 -0.41 3.71 -37.14
CA SER A 301 -1.16 4.95 -37.39
C SER A 301 -1.91 5.42 -36.15
N GLU A 302 -2.63 4.52 -35.50
CA GLU A 302 -3.36 4.80 -34.26
C GLU A 302 -2.41 5.10 -33.09
N VAL A 303 -1.27 4.39 -33.03
CA VAL A 303 -0.21 4.69 -32.04
C VAL A 303 0.24 6.15 -32.18
N LEU A 304 0.49 6.61 -33.41
CA LEU A 304 0.91 7.99 -33.67
C LEU A 304 -0.17 9.00 -33.27
N GLU A 305 -1.44 8.71 -33.61
CA GLU A 305 -2.55 9.57 -33.22
C GLU A 305 -2.68 9.73 -31.71
N MET A 306 -2.60 8.64 -30.94
CA MET A 306 -2.64 8.70 -29.48
C MET A 306 -1.49 9.55 -28.88
N ARG A 307 -0.29 9.40 -29.43
CA ARG A 307 0.87 10.19 -29.00
C ARG A 307 0.74 11.68 -29.35
N LEU A 308 0.17 11.99 -30.51
CA LEU A 308 -0.11 13.38 -30.91
C LEU A 308 -1.15 14.01 -30.00
N ARG A 309 -2.26 13.32 -29.70
CA ARG A 309 -3.27 13.78 -28.73
C ARG A 309 -2.66 14.06 -27.35
N MET A 310 -1.82 13.16 -26.81
CA MET A 310 -1.12 13.39 -25.54
C MET A 310 -0.28 14.66 -25.60
N LYS A 311 0.44 14.89 -26.71
CA LYS A 311 1.27 16.08 -26.89
C LYS A 311 0.44 17.37 -26.99
N GLU A 312 -0.65 17.35 -27.73
CA GLU A 312 -1.56 18.49 -27.89
C GLU A 312 -2.23 18.90 -26.58
N MET A 313 -2.54 17.92 -25.71
CA MET A 313 -3.17 18.15 -24.42
C MET A 313 -2.15 18.35 -23.28
N ASP A 314 -0.83 18.41 -23.59
CA ASP A 314 0.29 18.45 -22.61
C ASP A 314 0.19 17.33 -21.54
N ILE A 315 -0.30 16.16 -21.93
CA ILE A 315 -0.37 14.99 -21.05
C ILE A 315 1.00 14.36 -20.99
N ARG A 316 1.62 14.35 -19.82
CA ARG A 316 2.91 13.71 -19.57
C ARG A 316 2.69 12.43 -18.77
N ASN A 317 3.45 11.41 -19.13
CA ASN A 317 3.48 10.19 -18.33
C ASN A 317 4.42 10.41 -17.15
N ASP A 318 3.96 10.12 -15.94
CA ASP A 318 4.84 10.11 -14.77
C ASP A 318 5.87 8.99 -14.93
N PRO A 319 7.17 9.30 -14.92
CA PRO A 319 8.19 8.27 -15.05
C PRO A 319 8.12 7.31 -13.85
N GLY A 320 8.31 6.02 -14.11
CA GLY A 320 8.46 5.03 -13.05
C GLY A 320 9.67 5.39 -12.20
N CYS A 321 9.46 5.55 -10.90
CA CYS A 321 10.50 5.88 -9.94
C CYS A 321 10.70 4.73 -8.96
N SER A 322 11.94 4.40 -8.68
CA SER A 322 12.35 3.51 -7.60
C SER A 322 13.48 4.15 -6.79
N TRP A 323 13.55 3.82 -5.52
CA TRP A 323 14.61 4.31 -4.65
C TRP A 323 15.13 3.19 -3.75
N ILE A 324 16.37 3.33 -3.39
CA ILE A 324 17.06 2.47 -2.44
C ILE A 324 17.84 3.34 -1.46
N ASP A 325 17.78 2.97 -0.19
CA ASP A 325 18.64 3.56 0.84
C ASP A 325 19.91 2.71 0.95
N VAL A 326 21.06 3.38 0.84
CA VAL A 326 22.37 2.75 1.06
C VAL A 326 23.15 3.64 2.03
N ASP A 327 23.43 3.13 3.21
CA ASP A 327 24.18 3.82 4.28
C ASP A 327 23.55 5.19 4.67
N GLY A 328 22.20 5.28 4.65
CA GLY A 328 21.47 6.51 4.97
C GLY A 328 21.44 7.55 3.84
N VAL A 329 21.89 7.18 2.63
CA VAL A 329 21.80 7.99 1.41
C VAL A 329 20.74 7.39 0.48
N LEU A 330 19.71 8.19 0.17
CA LEU A 330 18.66 7.78 -0.75
C LEU A 330 19.14 7.93 -2.19
N HIS A 331 19.16 6.82 -2.92
CA HIS A 331 19.41 6.79 -4.36
C HIS A 331 18.09 6.61 -5.09
N GLU A 332 17.75 7.55 -5.97
CA GLU A 332 16.56 7.54 -6.79
C GLU A 332 16.90 7.09 -8.21
N PHE A 333 16.02 6.26 -8.78
CA PHE A 333 16.16 5.74 -10.13
C PHE A 333 14.85 5.99 -10.88
N LEU A 334 14.95 6.74 -11.96
CA LEU A 334 13.85 6.97 -12.90
C LEU A 334 14.02 6.08 -14.13
N VAL A 335 12.94 5.75 -14.80
CA VAL A 335 12.99 5.02 -16.06
C VAL A 335 13.70 5.89 -17.11
N GLU A 336 14.68 5.31 -17.80
CA GLU A 336 15.51 5.99 -18.81
C GLU A 336 16.40 7.12 -18.26
N ASP A 337 16.62 7.20 -16.96
CA ASP A 337 17.53 8.15 -16.35
C ASP A 337 18.90 7.50 -16.04
N ASP A 338 19.89 7.86 -16.80
CA ASP A 338 21.30 7.45 -16.61
C ASP A 338 22.09 8.47 -15.78
N SER A 339 21.44 9.40 -15.09
CA SER A 339 22.09 10.47 -14.32
C SER A 339 22.86 9.98 -13.11
N HIS A 340 22.53 8.78 -12.61
CA HIS A 340 23.21 8.22 -11.44
C HIS A 340 24.70 7.96 -11.76
N PRO A 341 25.66 8.39 -10.90
CA PRO A 341 27.11 8.27 -11.17
C PRO A 341 27.59 6.85 -11.51
N ARG A 342 26.86 5.83 -11.05
CA ARG A 342 27.16 4.41 -11.30
C ARG A 342 26.13 3.72 -12.18
N ALA A 343 25.38 4.45 -13.02
CA ALA A 343 24.30 3.87 -13.83
C ALA A 343 24.78 2.68 -14.69
N LYS A 344 25.93 2.79 -15.32
CA LYS A 344 26.50 1.70 -16.14
C LYS A 344 26.79 0.42 -15.35
N ASP A 345 27.38 0.56 -14.16
CA ASP A 345 27.69 -0.58 -13.28
C ASP A 345 26.39 -1.22 -12.79
N ILE A 346 25.39 -0.41 -12.42
CA ILE A 346 24.09 -0.84 -11.93
C ILE A 346 23.35 -1.60 -13.03
N ASN A 347 23.25 -1.06 -14.25
CA ASN A 347 22.59 -1.70 -15.37
C ASN A 347 23.25 -3.02 -15.75
N SER A 348 24.59 -3.07 -15.80
CA SER A 348 25.32 -4.32 -16.03
C SER A 348 25.02 -5.37 -14.96
N LYS A 349 24.93 -4.94 -13.69
CA LYS A 349 24.66 -5.85 -12.58
C LYS A 349 23.20 -6.31 -12.55
N LEU A 350 22.26 -5.47 -12.95
CA LEU A 350 20.84 -5.85 -13.08
C LEU A 350 20.64 -6.94 -14.14
N VAL A 351 21.33 -6.84 -15.28
CA VAL A 351 21.32 -7.89 -16.32
C VAL A 351 21.88 -9.20 -15.76
N GLU A 352 23.05 -9.16 -15.12
CA GLU A 352 23.65 -10.35 -14.49
C GLU A 352 22.74 -10.99 -13.43
N ILE A 353 22.08 -10.17 -12.59
CA ILE A 353 21.14 -10.65 -11.56
C ILE A 353 19.91 -11.28 -12.21
N SER A 354 19.35 -10.65 -13.26
CA SER A 354 18.18 -11.20 -13.97
C SER A 354 18.47 -12.57 -14.58
N GLU A 355 19.66 -12.76 -15.16
CA GLU A 355 20.09 -14.07 -15.69
C GLU A 355 20.29 -15.09 -14.56
N LYS A 356 20.90 -14.68 -13.45
CA LYS A 356 21.07 -15.57 -12.28
C LYS A 356 19.74 -15.95 -11.63
N LEU A 357 18.79 -15.02 -11.49
CA LEU A 357 17.46 -15.32 -10.95
C LEU A 357 16.70 -16.32 -11.82
N ARG A 358 16.80 -16.22 -13.15
CA ARG A 358 16.24 -17.23 -14.07
C ARG A 358 16.86 -18.61 -13.89
N LEU A 359 18.15 -18.69 -13.62
CA LEU A 359 18.86 -19.94 -13.37
C LEU A 359 18.53 -20.50 -11.97
N ILE A 360 18.51 -19.67 -10.95
CA ILE A 360 18.27 -20.06 -9.55
C ILE A 360 16.84 -20.57 -9.37
N SER A 361 15.84 -19.97 -10.00
CA SER A 361 14.46 -20.43 -9.94
C SER A 361 14.25 -21.83 -10.55
N LYS A 362 15.16 -22.26 -11.45
CA LYS A 362 15.10 -23.58 -12.11
C LYS A 362 15.94 -24.67 -11.42
N VAL A 363 16.96 -24.31 -10.64
CA VAL A 363 18.02 -25.25 -10.22
C VAL A 363 18.08 -25.44 -8.71
N TYR A 364 17.59 -24.51 -7.91
CA TYR A 364 17.67 -24.61 -6.45
C TYR A 364 16.29 -24.47 -5.83
N GLU A 365 15.90 -25.47 -5.04
CA GLU A 365 14.70 -25.53 -4.20
C GLU A 365 14.68 -24.42 -3.10
N ARG A 366 14.87 -23.16 -3.47
CA ARG A 366 14.89 -22.03 -2.53
C ARG A 366 13.67 -21.14 -2.72
N LYS A 367 13.05 -20.79 -1.60
CA LYS A 367 11.99 -19.77 -1.56
C LYS A 367 12.59 -18.43 -2.01
N ILE A 368 12.08 -17.87 -3.10
CA ILE A 368 12.45 -16.54 -3.60
C ILE A 368 11.21 -15.66 -3.48
N THR A 369 11.34 -14.54 -2.80
CA THR A 369 10.26 -13.55 -2.72
C THR A 369 10.55 -12.41 -3.68
N VAL A 370 9.66 -12.21 -4.65
CA VAL A 370 9.72 -11.08 -5.59
C VAL A 370 8.49 -10.23 -5.35
N ARG A 371 8.62 -8.93 -5.54
CA ARG A 371 7.53 -8.00 -5.36
C ARG A 371 7.26 -7.22 -6.63
N ASP A 372 5.98 -7.12 -6.97
CA ASP A 372 5.47 -6.15 -7.91
C ASP A 372 4.89 -4.90 -7.17
N ARG A 373 4.20 -4.00 -7.87
CA ARG A 373 3.61 -2.78 -7.28
C ARG A 373 2.51 -3.07 -6.27
N LYS A 374 1.84 -4.22 -6.35
CA LYS A 374 0.62 -4.53 -5.59
C LYS A 374 0.78 -5.65 -4.57
N ARG A 375 1.69 -6.63 -4.81
CA ARG A 375 1.78 -7.86 -4.02
C ARG A 375 3.19 -8.45 -4.00
N PHE A 376 3.38 -9.42 -3.11
CA PHE A 376 4.57 -10.27 -3.07
C PHE A 376 4.29 -11.60 -3.79
N HIS A 377 5.28 -12.07 -4.53
CA HIS A 377 5.30 -13.36 -5.18
C HIS A 377 6.32 -14.24 -4.47
N HIS A 378 5.87 -15.32 -3.86
CA HIS A 378 6.73 -16.28 -3.22
C HIS A 378 6.91 -17.47 -4.16
N PHE A 379 8.10 -17.59 -4.73
CA PHE A 379 8.48 -18.73 -5.57
C PHE A 379 9.08 -19.81 -4.69
N GLN A 380 8.50 -20.98 -4.75
CA GLN A 380 9.00 -22.18 -4.07
C GLN A 380 8.73 -23.39 -4.97
N ASP A 381 9.72 -24.30 -5.12
CA ASP A 381 9.62 -25.55 -5.91
C ASP A 381 9.12 -25.32 -7.35
N GLY A 382 9.48 -24.18 -7.94
CA GLY A 382 9.10 -23.80 -9.31
C GLY A 382 7.68 -23.25 -9.47
N SER A 383 6.94 -23.08 -8.38
CA SER A 383 5.61 -22.45 -8.36
C SER A 383 5.61 -21.11 -7.62
N CYS A 384 4.69 -20.21 -8.00
CA CYS A 384 4.46 -18.94 -7.30
C CYS A 384 3.26 -19.05 -6.35
N SER A 385 3.25 -18.33 -5.23
CA SER A 385 2.11 -18.26 -4.31
C SER A 385 0.81 -17.81 -4.97
N CYS A 386 0.90 -17.05 -6.06
CA CYS A 386 -0.24 -16.62 -6.87
C CYS A 386 -0.57 -17.59 -8.02
N MET A 387 0.03 -18.79 -8.07
CA MET A 387 -0.17 -19.79 -9.13
C MET A 387 0.09 -19.24 -10.55
N ASP A 388 1.09 -18.32 -10.68
CA ASP A 388 1.43 -17.61 -11.91
C ASP A 388 0.27 -16.80 -12.52
N TYR A 389 -0.69 -16.43 -11.67
CA TYR A 389 -1.83 -15.58 -12.03
C TYR A 389 -1.40 -14.11 -12.06
N TRP A 390 -1.04 -13.63 -13.26
CA TRP A 390 -0.46 -12.31 -13.52
C TRP A 390 -1.48 -11.31 -14.03
#